data_e1d295e94fdfdfacb93475c060bf3d23
#
_entry.id   e1d295e94fdfdfacb93475c060bf3d23
#
_cell.length_a   1.000
_cell.length_b   1.000
_cell.length_c   1.000
_cell.angle_alpha   90.00
_cell.angle_beta   90.00
_cell.angle_gamma   90.00
#
_symmetry.space_group_name_H-M   'P 1'
#
loop_
_entity.id
_entity.type
_entity.pdbx_description
1 polymer ?
#
loop_
_entity_poly.entity_id
_entity_poly.type
_entity_poly.pdbx_seq_one_letter_code
_entity_poly.pdbx_strand_id
1 'polypeptide(L)'
;ELADGRVAAYMGDDQRGDYCYKYESANPWRDDIAAGRSPLDNGTLYVAIYGEGLDPNDGKGNGEWVELTPTDPRIAGVGLDSMDKVVTYARLAADAVGATVMDRPEWSTIGTNGEVYWTMTNNDRKDNGIGEVSEVNPIYENRDGCIIRTNDINSTTFTWEMFLLARNTRATDPGTDDPRDRPYALYQAPTDGGANQFTDPDCAWADDYGRLFIGTDGGQPGALEDQLVVIDTNTGEYRRLLSGVQRDEITGCISTPNYGTLFTNVQHPGDGDPSRTSFPAPFGSGRIPRDCTVVLRRKDGGQVGS
;
A
#
# COMPACT_ATOMS: atom_id res chain seq x y z
N GLU A 1 -0.13 10.84 -14.84
CA GLU A 1 -0.21 11.06 -16.30
C GLU A 1 0.93 10.32 -16.97
N LEU A 2 0.65 9.49 -17.97
CA LEU A 2 1.64 8.83 -18.80
C LEU A 2 2.26 9.80 -19.81
N ALA A 3 3.39 9.44 -20.39
CA ALA A 3 4.10 10.29 -21.35
C ALA A 3 3.28 10.69 -22.59
N ASP A 4 2.30 9.86 -22.97
CA ASP A 4 1.37 10.10 -24.07
C ASP A 4 0.09 10.86 -23.66
N GLY A 5 -0.01 11.30 -22.41
CA GLY A 5 -1.13 12.05 -21.86
C GLY A 5 -2.30 11.18 -21.38
N ARG A 6 -2.21 9.85 -21.45
CA ARG A 6 -3.19 8.95 -20.84
C ARG A 6 -3.07 8.96 -19.31
N VAL A 7 -4.12 8.55 -18.64
CA VAL A 7 -4.15 8.36 -17.18
C VAL A 7 -3.81 6.91 -16.86
N ALA A 8 -2.91 6.70 -15.91
CA ALA A 8 -2.78 5.44 -15.22
C ALA A 8 -3.24 5.62 -13.78
N ALA A 9 -4.02 4.66 -13.27
CA ALA A 9 -4.41 4.56 -11.87
C ALA A 9 -4.00 3.19 -11.34
N TYR A 10 -3.35 3.19 -10.17
CA TYR A 10 -2.89 1.97 -9.50
C TYR A 10 -3.73 1.77 -8.26
N MET A 11 -4.18 0.54 -8.03
CA MET A 11 -5.16 0.22 -6.97
C MET A 11 -4.76 -1.09 -6.31
N GLY A 12 -4.70 -1.10 -4.98
CA GLY A 12 -4.65 -2.31 -4.18
C GLY A 12 -6.06 -2.80 -3.86
N ASP A 13 -6.21 -4.09 -3.63
CA ASP A 13 -7.43 -4.68 -3.11
C ASP A 13 -7.16 -5.21 -1.70
N ASP A 14 -7.55 -4.44 -0.70
CA ASP A 14 -7.21 -4.69 0.71
C ASP A 14 -7.90 -5.93 1.27
N GLN A 15 -7.36 -7.07 0.91
CA GLN A 15 -7.69 -8.35 1.54
C GLN A 15 -6.49 -9.29 1.46
N ARG A 16 -6.31 -10.15 2.47
CA ARG A 16 -5.29 -11.19 2.43
C ARG A 16 -5.54 -12.12 1.24
N GLY A 17 -4.60 -12.13 0.31
CA GLY A 17 -4.70 -12.97 -0.86
C GLY A 17 -5.33 -12.32 -2.09
N ASP A 18 -5.54 -11.03 -2.07
CA ASP A 18 -6.01 -10.28 -3.24
C ASP A 18 -4.86 -9.55 -3.97
N TYR A 19 -5.16 -8.62 -4.88
CA TYR A 19 -4.33 -8.31 -6.02
C TYR A 19 -3.99 -6.83 -6.15
N CYS A 20 -2.90 -6.54 -6.86
CA CYS A 20 -2.58 -5.21 -7.36
C CYS A 20 -3.12 -5.02 -8.77
N TYR A 21 -3.83 -3.92 -8.99
CA TYR A 21 -4.43 -3.59 -10.28
C TYR A 21 -3.87 -2.29 -10.86
N LYS A 22 -3.94 -2.20 -12.19
CA LYS A 22 -3.66 -0.97 -12.92
C LYS A 22 -4.77 -0.72 -13.93
N TYR A 23 -5.23 0.52 -14.01
CA TYR A 23 -6.09 1.00 -15.09
C TYR A 23 -5.32 1.99 -15.96
N GLU A 24 -5.46 1.90 -17.28
CA GLU A 24 -4.98 2.89 -18.22
C GLU A 24 -6.12 3.40 -19.10
N SER A 25 -6.29 4.73 -19.19
CA SER A 25 -7.30 5.32 -20.07
C SER A 25 -7.00 5.06 -21.55
N ALA A 26 -8.05 4.95 -22.37
CA ALA A 26 -7.90 4.72 -23.80
C ALA A 26 -7.34 5.94 -24.54
N ASN A 27 -7.64 7.15 -24.07
CA ASN A 27 -7.25 8.41 -24.69
C ASN A 27 -6.46 9.29 -23.72
N PRO A 28 -5.71 10.28 -24.21
CA PRO A 28 -5.20 11.36 -23.40
C PRO A 28 -6.35 12.05 -22.63
N TRP A 29 -6.17 12.29 -21.34
CA TRP A 29 -7.23 12.79 -20.47
C TRP A 29 -7.77 14.17 -20.89
N ARG A 30 -6.90 15.02 -21.48
CA ARG A 30 -7.32 16.34 -21.97
C ARG A 30 -8.28 16.25 -23.13
N ASP A 31 -8.11 15.25 -24.00
CA ASP A 31 -8.99 15.02 -25.14
C ASP A 31 -10.36 14.52 -24.68
N ASP A 32 -10.38 13.65 -23.67
CA ASP A 32 -11.64 13.19 -23.08
C ASP A 32 -12.40 14.34 -22.39
N ILE A 33 -11.73 15.12 -21.54
CA ILE A 33 -12.36 16.28 -20.90
C ILE A 33 -12.85 17.29 -21.93
N ALA A 34 -12.08 17.59 -22.97
CA ALA A 34 -12.49 18.50 -24.04
C ALA A 34 -13.73 17.99 -24.82
N ALA A 35 -13.90 16.67 -24.88
CA ALA A 35 -15.06 16.01 -25.50
C ALA A 35 -16.22 15.77 -24.52
N GLY A 36 -16.12 16.25 -23.28
CA GLY A 36 -17.14 16.07 -22.25
C GLY A 36 -17.25 14.65 -21.70
N ARG A 37 -16.18 13.86 -21.79
CA ARG A 37 -16.08 12.49 -21.24
C ARG A 37 -15.18 12.46 -20.02
N SER A 38 -15.35 11.46 -19.17
CA SER A 38 -14.37 11.12 -18.13
C SER A 38 -13.25 10.26 -18.72
N PRO A 39 -11.99 10.50 -18.39
CA PRO A 39 -10.88 9.60 -18.78
C PRO A 39 -10.98 8.21 -18.12
N LEU A 40 -11.89 8.03 -17.16
CA LEU A 40 -12.15 6.75 -16.51
C LEU A 40 -13.28 5.95 -17.18
N ASP A 41 -13.98 6.51 -18.19
CA ASP A 41 -15.11 5.83 -18.85
C ASP A 41 -14.65 4.74 -19.82
N ASN A 42 -13.48 4.93 -20.43
CA ASN A 42 -12.91 3.98 -21.40
C ASN A 42 -11.42 3.76 -21.14
N GLY A 43 -11.05 2.53 -20.96
CA GLY A 43 -9.66 2.13 -20.73
C GLY A 43 -9.53 0.64 -20.54
N THR A 44 -8.36 0.23 -20.12
CA THR A 44 -8.01 -1.16 -19.88
C THR A 44 -7.68 -1.38 -18.43
N LEU A 45 -8.29 -2.39 -17.82
CA LEU A 45 -7.97 -2.86 -16.48
C LEU A 45 -6.97 -4.02 -16.57
N TYR A 46 -5.92 -3.92 -15.79
CA TYR A 46 -4.87 -4.94 -15.68
C TYR A 46 -4.75 -5.42 -14.24
N VAL A 47 -4.24 -6.65 -14.09
CA VAL A 47 -3.80 -7.21 -12.81
C VAL A 47 -2.33 -7.59 -12.87
N ALA A 48 -1.62 -7.49 -11.75
CA ALA A 48 -0.20 -7.79 -11.68
C ALA A 48 0.09 -9.29 -11.55
N ILE A 49 1.05 -9.77 -12.33
CA ILE A 49 1.78 -11.02 -12.10
C ILE A 49 3.22 -10.65 -11.80
N TYR A 50 3.66 -10.92 -10.56
CA TYR A 50 5.03 -10.69 -10.14
C TYR A 50 5.87 -11.94 -10.43
N GLY A 51 6.90 -11.80 -11.26
CA GLY A 51 7.86 -12.87 -11.51
C GLY A 51 9.13 -12.66 -10.69
N GLU A 52 9.80 -13.75 -10.36
CA GLU A 52 11.11 -13.73 -9.70
C GLU A 52 12.18 -13.14 -10.63
N GLY A 53 13.24 -12.58 -10.04
CA GLY A 53 14.41 -12.08 -10.77
C GLY A 53 15.36 -13.18 -11.23
N LEU A 54 16.54 -12.78 -11.67
CA LEU A 54 17.63 -13.72 -12.00
C LEU A 54 18.31 -14.27 -10.74
N ASP A 55 18.32 -13.51 -9.65
CA ASP A 55 18.77 -13.94 -8.33
C ASP A 55 17.57 -14.07 -7.41
N PRO A 56 17.18 -15.28 -7.02
CA PRO A 56 15.97 -15.49 -6.21
C PRO A 56 16.10 -15.01 -4.76
N ASN A 57 17.15 -14.28 -4.42
CA ASN A 57 17.44 -13.83 -3.06
C ASN A 57 17.81 -12.35 -3.01
N ASP A 58 17.49 -11.54 -3.99
CA ASP A 58 17.81 -10.11 -3.99
C ASP A 58 16.57 -9.21 -3.78
N GLY A 59 15.38 -9.81 -3.68
CA GLY A 59 14.11 -9.09 -3.49
C GLY A 59 13.72 -8.23 -4.67
N LYS A 60 14.07 -8.66 -5.89
CA LYS A 60 13.79 -7.94 -7.13
C LYS A 60 13.32 -8.86 -8.24
N GLY A 61 12.54 -8.33 -9.13
CA GLY A 61 12.07 -9.12 -10.26
C GLY A 61 11.45 -8.28 -11.36
N ASN A 62 10.92 -9.02 -12.31
CA ASN A 62 10.12 -8.46 -13.38
C ASN A 62 8.67 -8.85 -13.16
N GLY A 63 7.74 -8.10 -13.75
CA GLY A 63 6.33 -8.43 -13.67
C GLY A 63 5.62 -8.11 -14.97
N GLU A 64 4.41 -8.65 -15.07
CA GLU A 64 3.51 -8.45 -16.18
C GLU A 64 2.19 -7.85 -15.71
N TRP A 65 1.70 -6.88 -16.46
CA TRP A 65 0.32 -6.39 -16.34
C TRP A 65 -0.53 -7.19 -17.32
N VAL A 66 -1.36 -8.09 -16.80
CA VAL A 66 -2.27 -8.92 -17.59
C VAL A 66 -3.60 -8.22 -17.75
N GLU A 67 -4.02 -7.99 -18.99
CA GLU A 67 -5.31 -7.37 -19.28
C GLU A 67 -6.47 -8.25 -18.80
N LEU A 68 -7.41 -7.66 -18.08
CA LEU A 68 -8.66 -8.32 -17.70
C LEU A 68 -9.73 -8.04 -18.75
N THR A 69 -9.93 -9.00 -19.65
CA THR A 69 -10.86 -8.88 -20.78
C THR A 69 -11.71 -10.14 -20.97
N PRO A 70 -13.01 -10.01 -21.35
CA PRO A 70 -13.86 -11.18 -21.63
C PRO A 70 -13.39 -11.97 -22.86
N THR A 71 -12.46 -11.45 -23.66
CA THR A 71 -11.88 -12.19 -24.79
C THR A 71 -10.75 -13.14 -24.37
N ASP A 72 -10.23 -13.04 -23.14
CA ASP A 72 -9.32 -14.03 -22.61
C ASP A 72 -10.10 -15.33 -22.31
N PRO A 73 -9.71 -16.47 -22.89
CA PRO A 73 -10.44 -17.72 -22.70
C PRO A 73 -10.46 -18.22 -21.25
N ARG A 74 -9.49 -17.84 -20.43
CA ARG A 74 -9.46 -18.16 -18.98
C ARG A 74 -10.57 -17.41 -18.25
N ILE A 75 -10.74 -16.13 -18.54
CA ILE A 75 -11.77 -15.25 -17.97
C ILE A 75 -13.17 -15.64 -18.50
N ALA A 76 -13.31 -15.83 -19.79
CA ALA A 76 -14.57 -16.31 -20.40
C ALA A 76 -14.96 -17.69 -19.84
N GLY A 77 -13.98 -18.56 -19.59
CA GLY A 77 -14.18 -19.91 -19.07
C GLY A 77 -14.79 -19.99 -17.67
N VAL A 78 -14.67 -18.93 -16.87
CA VAL A 78 -15.33 -18.80 -15.55
C VAL A 78 -16.64 -18.00 -15.62
N GLY A 79 -17.16 -17.76 -16.82
CA GLY A 79 -18.47 -17.14 -17.04
C GLY A 79 -18.45 -15.60 -17.07
N LEU A 80 -17.26 -14.97 -17.12
CA LEU A 80 -17.09 -13.52 -17.25
C LEU A 80 -16.98 -13.14 -18.73
N ASP A 81 -18.09 -13.23 -19.46
CA ASP A 81 -18.20 -13.12 -20.91
C ASP A 81 -18.54 -11.70 -21.43
N SER A 82 -18.53 -10.69 -20.54
CA SER A 82 -18.72 -9.28 -20.88
C SER A 82 -17.87 -8.39 -19.98
N MET A 83 -17.52 -7.18 -20.43
CA MET A 83 -16.75 -6.22 -19.62
C MET A 83 -17.44 -5.86 -18.32
N ASP A 84 -18.77 -5.71 -18.33
CA ASP A 84 -19.54 -5.43 -17.12
C ASP A 84 -19.31 -6.49 -16.04
N LYS A 85 -19.26 -7.77 -16.45
CA LYS A 85 -18.95 -8.86 -15.52
C LYS A 85 -17.49 -8.85 -15.06
N VAL A 86 -16.56 -8.60 -15.99
CA VAL A 86 -15.12 -8.54 -15.67
C VAL A 86 -14.84 -7.47 -14.63
N VAL A 87 -15.32 -6.24 -14.82
CA VAL A 87 -15.05 -5.14 -13.88
C VAL A 87 -15.84 -5.30 -12.56
N THR A 88 -17.02 -5.93 -12.61
CA THR A 88 -17.80 -6.21 -11.39
C THR A 88 -17.17 -7.31 -10.54
N TYR A 89 -16.59 -8.32 -11.18
CA TYR A 89 -15.98 -9.47 -10.54
C TYR A 89 -14.47 -9.54 -10.83
N ALA A 90 -13.78 -8.40 -10.68
CA ALA A 90 -12.37 -8.28 -11.02
C ALA A 90 -11.48 -9.31 -10.29
N ARG A 91 -11.80 -9.65 -9.04
CA ARG A 91 -11.10 -10.71 -8.29
C ARG A 91 -11.17 -12.06 -8.99
N LEU A 92 -12.37 -12.50 -9.42
CA LEU A 92 -12.54 -13.74 -10.16
C LEU A 92 -11.84 -13.73 -11.52
N ALA A 93 -11.77 -12.56 -12.16
CA ALA A 93 -11.01 -12.42 -13.39
C ALA A 93 -9.50 -12.53 -13.14
N ALA A 94 -9.02 -11.95 -12.04
CA ALA A 94 -7.63 -12.04 -11.58
C ALA A 94 -7.25 -13.50 -11.21
N ASP A 95 -8.10 -14.18 -10.47
CA ASP A 95 -7.96 -15.63 -10.19
C ASP A 95 -7.80 -16.44 -11.47
N ALA A 96 -8.68 -16.18 -12.45
CA ALA A 96 -8.71 -16.94 -13.71
C ALA A 96 -7.42 -16.78 -14.53
N VAL A 97 -6.76 -15.63 -14.46
CA VAL A 97 -5.48 -15.40 -15.18
C VAL A 97 -4.25 -15.81 -14.37
N GLY A 98 -4.42 -16.19 -13.11
CA GLY A 98 -3.32 -16.59 -12.23
C GLY A 98 -2.51 -15.40 -11.71
N ALA A 99 -3.20 -14.32 -11.36
CA ALA A 99 -2.58 -13.14 -10.76
C ALA A 99 -1.80 -13.49 -9.48
N THR A 100 -0.78 -12.71 -9.15
CA THR A 100 0.01 -12.94 -7.94
C THR A 100 -0.77 -12.51 -6.71
N VAL A 101 -1.04 -13.47 -5.86
CA VAL A 101 -1.68 -13.28 -4.55
C VAL A 101 -0.77 -12.46 -3.63
N MET A 102 -1.27 -11.41 -3.02
CA MET A 102 -0.49 -10.44 -2.24
C MET A 102 -0.91 -10.41 -0.76
N ASP A 103 -0.06 -9.81 0.07
CA ASP A 103 -0.22 -9.72 1.53
C ASP A 103 -1.04 -8.47 1.94
N ARG A 104 -2.33 -8.37 1.58
CA ARG A 104 -3.20 -7.19 1.75
C ARG A 104 -2.62 -5.96 1.03
N PRO A 105 -2.68 -5.91 -0.31
CA PRO A 105 -2.30 -4.71 -1.04
C PRO A 105 -3.34 -3.61 -0.79
N GLU A 106 -3.00 -2.65 0.07
CA GLU A 106 -3.97 -1.65 0.51
C GLU A 106 -3.87 -0.38 -0.34
N TRP A 107 -2.76 0.31 -0.27
CA TRP A 107 -2.60 1.61 -0.92
C TRP A 107 -1.51 1.61 -1.98
N SER A 108 -1.60 2.58 -2.88
CA SER A 108 -0.52 2.90 -3.82
C SER A 108 -0.29 4.40 -3.91
N THR A 109 0.96 4.78 -4.13
CA THR A 109 1.33 6.18 -4.38
C THR A 109 2.47 6.26 -5.38
N ILE A 110 2.52 7.35 -6.15
CA ILE A 110 3.52 7.54 -7.21
C ILE A 110 4.62 8.45 -6.67
N GLY A 111 5.85 7.98 -6.76
CA GLY A 111 7.04 8.73 -6.38
C GLY A 111 7.50 9.71 -7.45
N THR A 112 8.59 10.41 -7.15
CA THR A 112 9.09 11.55 -7.95
C THR A 112 9.55 11.19 -9.36
N ASN A 113 9.93 9.94 -9.60
CA ASN A 113 10.42 9.48 -10.91
C ASN A 113 9.40 8.59 -11.63
N GLY A 114 8.16 8.54 -11.14
CA GLY A 114 7.11 7.71 -11.71
C GLY A 114 7.06 6.28 -11.17
N GLU A 115 7.95 5.92 -10.24
CA GLU A 115 7.86 4.67 -9.51
C GLU A 115 6.59 4.62 -8.66
N VAL A 116 6.03 3.43 -8.46
CA VAL A 116 4.83 3.22 -7.65
C VAL A 116 5.18 2.45 -6.39
N TYR A 117 4.85 3.00 -5.24
CA TYR A 117 4.97 2.34 -3.95
C TYR A 117 3.64 1.71 -3.58
N TRP A 118 3.68 0.46 -3.13
CA TRP A 118 2.52 -0.33 -2.72
C TRP A 118 2.70 -0.75 -1.27
N THR A 119 1.75 -0.44 -0.43
CA THR A 119 1.71 -0.96 0.93
C THR A 119 1.07 -2.34 0.93
N MET A 120 1.71 -3.27 1.64
CA MET A 120 1.20 -4.60 1.95
C MET A 120 1.05 -4.68 3.45
N THR A 121 -0.18 -4.59 3.94
CA THR A 121 -0.41 -4.38 5.38
C THR A 121 0.00 -5.60 6.19
N ASN A 122 -0.49 -6.79 5.88
CA ASN A 122 -0.07 -8.04 6.52
C ASN A 122 -0.71 -9.28 5.88
N ASN A 123 -0.16 -10.47 6.13
CA ASN A 123 -0.81 -11.74 5.83
C ASN A 123 -0.30 -12.86 6.74
N ASP A 124 -1.02 -13.13 7.80
CA ASP A 124 -0.78 -14.22 8.75
C ASP A 124 -1.60 -15.49 8.42
N ARG A 125 -1.97 -15.69 7.15
CA ARG A 125 -2.88 -16.78 6.70
C ARG A 125 -2.28 -17.71 5.65
N LYS A 126 -0.99 -17.65 5.42
CA LYS A 126 -0.34 -18.54 4.45
C LYS A 126 -0.41 -20.02 4.89
N ASP A 127 -0.43 -20.29 6.18
CA ASP A 127 -0.70 -21.63 6.74
C ASP A 127 -2.09 -22.18 6.40
N ASN A 128 -3.05 -21.29 6.14
CA ASN A 128 -4.40 -21.61 5.70
C ASN A 128 -4.56 -21.64 4.17
N GLY A 129 -3.46 -21.56 3.42
CA GLY A 129 -3.46 -21.60 1.96
C GLY A 129 -3.83 -20.26 1.30
N ILE A 130 -3.74 -19.14 2.04
CA ILE A 130 -3.95 -17.80 1.49
C ILE A 130 -2.60 -17.20 1.14
N GLY A 131 -2.19 -17.37 -0.12
CA GLY A 131 -0.89 -16.95 -0.63
C GLY A 131 0.23 -17.94 -0.31
N GLU A 132 1.39 -17.66 -0.86
CA GLU A 132 2.61 -18.48 -0.73
C GLU A 132 3.80 -17.58 -0.39
N VAL A 133 4.85 -18.18 0.19
CA VAL A 133 6.14 -17.49 0.30
C VAL A 133 6.78 -17.46 -1.08
N SER A 134 7.09 -16.27 -1.53
CA SER A 134 7.77 -16.00 -2.79
C SER A 134 8.72 -14.82 -2.57
N GLU A 135 9.46 -14.43 -3.59
CA GLU A 135 10.34 -13.27 -3.48
C GLU A 135 9.55 -11.97 -3.19
N VAL A 136 8.36 -11.83 -3.77
CA VAL A 136 7.50 -10.65 -3.56
C VAL A 136 6.65 -10.74 -2.29
N ASN A 137 6.43 -11.93 -1.74
CA ASN A 137 5.77 -12.18 -0.46
C ASN A 137 6.74 -12.92 0.47
N PRO A 138 7.80 -12.26 0.96
CA PRO A 138 9.00 -12.92 1.47
C PRO A 138 8.83 -13.54 2.87
N ILE A 139 7.79 -13.18 3.59
CA ILE A 139 7.58 -13.60 4.98
C ILE A 139 6.39 -14.57 5.07
N TYR A 140 6.60 -15.73 5.71
CA TYR A 140 5.58 -16.78 5.80
C TYR A 140 4.34 -16.34 6.60
N GLU A 141 4.54 -15.89 7.84
CA GLU A 141 3.49 -15.24 8.63
C GLU A 141 3.77 -13.75 8.68
N ASN A 142 3.46 -13.04 7.59
CA ASN A 142 3.72 -11.63 7.48
C ASN A 142 2.72 -10.82 8.32
N ARG A 143 3.05 -10.62 9.60
CA ARG A 143 2.24 -9.83 10.54
C ARG A 143 2.64 -8.37 10.57
N ASP A 144 3.77 -8.05 9.97
CA ASP A 144 4.38 -6.73 10.10
C ASP A 144 4.25 -5.91 8.81
N GLY A 145 4.02 -6.57 7.68
CA GLY A 145 3.84 -5.92 6.40
C GLY A 145 5.13 -5.53 5.68
N CYS A 146 4.96 -4.97 4.50
CA CYS A 146 6.07 -4.50 3.68
C CYS A 146 5.60 -3.43 2.68
N ILE A 147 6.56 -2.82 2.00
CA ILE A 147 6.32 -1.90 0.89
C ILE A 147 7.09 -2.38 -0.34
N ILE A 148 6.38 -2.55 -1.45
CA ILE A 148 6.95 -2.91 -2.74
C ILE A 148 7.03 -1.66 -3.59
N ARG A 149 8.10 -1.53 -4.38
CA ARG A 149 8.26 -0.48 -5.39
C ARG A 149 8.24 -1.10 -6.78
N THR A 150 7.38 -0.60 -7.66
CA THR A 150 7.33 -1.02 -9.06
C THR A 150 7.69 0.12 -10.00
N ASN A 151 8.25 -0.22 -11.16
CA ASN A 151 8.53 0.72 -12.24
C ASN A 151 8.01 0.14 -13.54
N ASP A 152 7.02 0.79 -14.15
CA ASP A 152 6.49 0.38 -15.44
C ASP A 152 7.55 0.60 -16.54
N ILE A 153 7.81 -0.44 -17.31
CA ILE A 153 8.63 -0.37 -18.52
C ILE A 153 7.76 0.08 -19.70
N ASN A 154 6.53 -0.42 -19.70
CA ASN A 154 5.48 -0.11 -20.68
C ASN A 154 4.10 -0.48 -20.08
N SER A 155 3.04 -0.43 -20.89
CA SER A 155 1.69 -0.75 -20.43
C SER A 155 1.51 -2.18 -19.90
N THR A 156 2.35 -3.12 -20.30
CA THR A 156 2.18 -4.55 -20.00
C THR A 156 3.32 -5.18 -19.18
N THR A 157 4.41 -4.44 -18.93
CA THR A 157 5.55 -4.99 -18.17
C THR A 157 6.11 -3.97 -17.19
N PHE A 158 6.58 -4.46 -16.06
CA PHE A 158 7.21 -3.65 -15.01
C PHE A 158 8.40 -4.39 -14.39
N THR A 159 9.25 -3.65 -13.70
CA THR A 159 10.20 -4.21 -12.72
C THR A 159 9.68 -3.94 -11.31
N TRP A 160 10.06 -4.77 -10.36
CA TRP A 160 9.72 -4.56 -8.96
C TRP A 160 10.90 -4.83 -8.04
N GLU A 161 10.88 -4.22 -6.87
CA GLU A 161 11.77 -4.54 -5.77
C GLU A 161 11.05 -4.45 -4.42
N MET A 162 11.47 -5.25 -3.49
CA MET A 162 11.07 -5.11 -2.09
C MET A 162 11.75 -3.87 -1.52
N PHE A 163 10.98 -2.78 -1.41
CA PHE A 163 11.52 -1.49 -0.97
C PHE A 163 11.79 -1.47 0.52
N LEU A 164 10.84 -1.95 1.33
CA LEU A 164 10.95 -1.94 2.78
C LEU A 164 10.23 -3.13 3.40
N LEU A 165 10.89 -3.79 4.35
CA LEU A 165 10.23 -4.70 5.29
C LEU A 165 9.95 -3.94 6.58
N ALA A 166 8.67 -3.80 6.94
CA ALA A 166 8.28 -3.44 8.29
C ALA A 166 8.56 -4.63 9.20
N ARG A 167 9.03 -4.40 10.41
CA ARG A 167 9.35 -5.49 11.35
C ARG A 167 9.12 -5.06 12.78
N ASN A 168 8.56 -5.99 13.52
CA ASN A 168 8.44 -5.93 14.96
C ASN A 168 9.24 -7.07 15.58
N THR A 169 10.28 -6.79 16.33
CA THR A 169 10.91 -7.78 17.18
C THR A 169 10.06 -8.00 18.43
N ARG A 170 8.91 -8.61 18.28
CA ARG A 170 8.30 -9.25 19.44
C ARG A 170 9.12 -10.51 19.71
N ALA A 171 9.88 -10.52 20.80
CA ALA A 171 10.67 -11.67 21.25
C ALA A 171 9.84 -12.95 21.49
N THR A 172 8.58 -12.93 21.18
CA THR A 172 7.59 -13.99 21.32
C THR A 172 6.80 -14.27 20.04
N ASP A 173 7.15 -13.62 18.91
CA ASP A 173 6.47 -13.85 17.65
C ASP A 173 7.15 -14.98 16.87
N PRO A 174 6.51 -16.17 16.74
CA PRO A 174 7.13 -17.32 16.09
C PRO A 174 7.36 -17.12 14.58
N GLY A 175 6.82 -16.06 13.97
CA GLY A 175 6.93 -15.80 12.53
C GLY A 175 8.20 -15.08 12.09
N THR A 176 9.05 -14.61 13.02
CA THR A 176 10.22 -13.78 12.65
C THR A 176 11.48 -14.57 12.23
N ASP A 177 11.49 -15.88 12.40
CA ASP A 177 12.64 -16.75 12.08
C ASP A 177 12.18 -18.07 11.41
N ASP A 178 11.10 -18.04 10.63
CA ASP A 178 10.67 -19.23 9.88
C ASP A 178 11.71 -19.52 8.78
N PRO A 179 12.16 -20.79 8.64
CA PRO A 179 13.14 -21.15 7.61
C PRO A 179 12.65 -20.93 6.17
N ARG A 180 11.36 -20.63 5.98
CA ARG A 180 10.77 -20.27 4.70
C ARG A 180 10.88 -18.78 4.38
N ASP A 181 11.18 -17.94 5.37
CA ASP A 181 11.31 -16.50 5.20
C ASP A 181 12.47 -16.15 4.28
N ARG A 182 12.24 -15.16 3.41
CA ARG A 182 13.21 -14.62 2.45
C ARG A 182 13.36 -13.09 2.66
N PRO A 183 13.91 -12.63 3.79
CA PRO A 183 13.83 -11.23 4.24
C PRO A 183 14.77 -10.29 3.47
N TYR A 184 14.69 -10.27 2.14
CA TYR A 184 15.47 -9.39 1.28
C TYR A 184 14.67 -8.13 0.97
N ALA A 185 15.24 -6.98 1.31
CA ALA A 185 14.65 -5.68 1.00
C ALA A 185 15.74 -4.62 0.91
N LEU A 186 15.47 -3.54 0.18
CA LEU A 186 16.36 -2.39 0.11
C LEU A 186 16.54 -1.76 1.50
N TYR A 187 15.44 -1.59 2.23
CA TYR A 187 15.42 -1.08 3.59
C TYR A 187 14.68 -2.02 4.53
N GLN A 188 15.07 -2.00 5.80
CA GLN A 188 14.37 -2.70 6.87
C GLN A 188 14.07 -1.73 8.00
N ALA A 189 12.87 -1.80 8.55
CA ALA A 189 12.53 -1.05 9.74
C ALA A 189 13.44 -1.50 10.90
N PRO A 190 13.89 -0.57 11.77
CA PRO A 190 14.71 -0.95 12.92
C PRO A 190 14.00 -1.96 13.82
N THR A 191 14.78 -2.87 14.37
CA THR A 191 14.33 -3.96 15.24
C THR A 191 14.86 -3.80 16.67
N ASP A 192 15.27 -2.59 17.04
CA ASP A 192 15.94 -2.30 18.32
C ASP A 192 14.99 -2.07 19.52
N GLY A 193 13.68 -2.26 19.32
CA GLY A 193 12.67 -1.96 20.33
C GLY A 193 12.47 -0.46 20.55
N GLY A 194 13.08 0.36 19.71
CA GLY A 194 13.07 1.81 19.82
C GLY A 194 11.78 2.47 19.31
N ALA A 195 11.73 3.78 19.51
CA ALA A 195 10.60 4.62 19.14
C ALA A 195 10.35 4.72 17.63
N ASN A 196 11.22 4.12 16.81
CA ASN A 196 11.17 4.21 15.34
C ASN A 196 10.69 2.93 14.66
N GLN A 197 10.20 1.95 15.40
CA GLN A 197 9.61 0.76 14.81
C GLN A 197 8.20 1.06 14.32
N PHE A 198 7.79 0.41 13.23
CA PHE A 198 6.42 0.38 12.78
C PHE A 198 6.10 -0.95 12.09
N THR A 199 4.83 -1.29 12.07
CA THR A 199 4.26 -2.46 11.40
C THR A 199 3.01 -2.02 10.64
N ASP A 200 2.45 -2.95 9.88
CA ASP A 200 1.16 -2.78 9.22
C ASP A 200 1.08 -1.47 8.39
N PRO A 201 2.02 -1.26 7.42
CA PRO A 201 1.94 -0.12 6.52
C PRO A 201 0.66 -0.20 5.70
N ASP A 202 -0.15 0.84 5.78
CA ASP A 202 -1.48 0.85 5.22
C ASP A 202 -1.63 1.96 4.18
N CYS A 203 -1.94 3.19 4.56
CA CYS A 203 -1.96 4.28 3.60
C CYS A 203 -0.56 4.80 3.27
N ALA A 204 -0.39 5.36 2.07
CA ALA A 204 0.86 5.95 1.64
C ALA A 204 0.66 7.20 0.78
N TRP A 205 1.57 8.16 0.90
CA TRP A 205 1.63 9.33 0.04
C TRP A 205 3.09 9.76 -0.17
N ALA A 206 3.51 9.89 -1.43
CA ALA A 206 4.83 10.37 -1.79
C ALA A 206 4.78 11.86 -2.18
N ASP A 207 5.80 12.62 -1.78
CA ASP A 207 5.96 14.00 -2.18
C ASP A 207 7.05 14.19 -3.25
N ASP A 208 7.15 15.41 -3.80
CA ASP A 208 8.11 15.74 -4.85
C ASP A 208 9.58 15.80 -4.36
N TYR A 209 9.84 15.60 -3.08
CA TYR A 209 11.16 15.61 -2.48
C TYR A 209 11.73 14.21 -2.21
N GLY A 210 11.03 13.17 -2.67
CA GLY A 210 11.43 11.77 -2.40
C GLY A 210 11.16 11.33 -0.98
N ARG A 211 10.12 11.88 -0.32
CA ARG A 211 9.67 11.44 0.99
C ARG A 211 8.38 10.65 0.84
N LEU A 212 8.34 9.47 1.43
CA LEU A 212 7.17 8.62 1.50
C LEU A 212 6.59 8.70 2.90
N PHE A 213 5.34 9.14 3.00
CA PHE A 213 4.56 9.21 4.23
C PHE A 213 3.70 7.96 4.30
N ILE A 214 3.72 7.27 5.43
CA ILE A 214 3.09 5.97 5.63
C ILE A 214 2.24 6.04 6.89
N GLY A 215 0.94 5.79 6.78
CA GLY A 215 0.07 5.52 7.91
C GLY A 215 0.01 4.02 8.18
N THR A 216 -0.36 3.64 9.40
CA THR A 216 -0.43 2.23 9.81
C THR A 216 -1.82 1.87 10.29
N ASP A 217 -2.19 0.57 10.13
CA ASP A 217 -3.42 -0.04 10.62
C ASP A 217 -3.12 -1.37 11.34
N GLY A 218 -2.87 -1.33 12.64
CA GLY A 218 -2.66 -2.57 13.36
C GLY A 218 -1.87 -2.48 14.65
N GLY A 219 -1.46 -3.63 15.12
CA GLY A 219 -0.79 -3.78 16.40
C GLY A 219 0.66 -3.31 16.40
N GLN A 220 0.88 -2.05 16.65
CA GLN A 220 2.21 -1.43 16.64
C GLN A 220 3.18 -2.00 17.70
N PRO A 221 4.51 -1.93 17.45
CA PRO A 221 5.53 -2.41 18.38
C PRO A 221 5.47 -1.76 19.76
N GLY A 222 5.66 -2.56 20.80
CA GLY A 222 5.70 -2.07 22.18
C GLY A 222 4.33 -1.64 22.67
N ALA A 223 4.23 -0.43 23.20
CA ALA A 223 2.97 0.19 23.66
C ALA A 223 2.59 1.38 22.77
N LEU A 224 2.98 1.33 21.51
CA LEU A 224 2.65 2.36 20.54
C LEU A 224 1.26 2.10 19.95
N GLU A 225 0.59 3.17 19.62
CA GLU A 225 -0.63 3.17 18.79
C GLU A 225 -0.26 3.39 17.33
N ASP A 226 -1.23 3.35 16.44
CA ASP A 226 -1.00 3.60 15.03
C ASP A 226 -0.34 4.94 14.77
N GLN A 227 0.38 5.06 13.68
CA GLN A 227 1.32 6.16 13.50
C GLN A 227 1.39 6.64 12.05
N LEU A 228 1.75 7.90 11.89
CA LEU A 228 2.25 8.43 10.62
C LEU A 228 3.77 8.53 10.69
N VAL A 229 4.44 7.81 9.82
CA VAL A 229 5.90 7.89 9.64
C VAL A 229 6.24 8.52 8.30
N VAL A 230 7.42 9.09 8.19
CA VAL A 230 8.00 9.57 6.93
C VAL A 230 9.35 8.91 6.72
N ILE A 231 9.59 8.41 5.50
CA ILE A 231 10.86 7.83 5.08
C ILE A 231 11.43 8.63 3.91
N ASP A 232 12.72 8.92 3.94
CA ASP A 232 13.48 9.37 2.78
C ASP A 232 13.76 8.17 1.88
N THR A 233 13.22 8.19 0.66
CA THR A 233 13.29 7.05 -0.25
C THR A 233 14.69 6.78 -0.81
N ASN A 234 15.62 7.73 -0.67
CA ASN A 234 17.00 7.59 -1.13
C ASN A 234 17.95 7.03 -0.06
N THR A 235 17.67 7.35 1.21
CA THR A 235 18.56 6.99 2.33
C THR A 235 17.98 5.90 3.23
N GLY A 236 16.65 5.70 3.20
CA GLY A 236 15.94 4.81 4.12
C GLY A 236 15.81 5.37 5.54
N GLU A 237 16.30 6.61 5.79
CA GLU A 237 16.07 7.25 7.09
C GLU A 237 14.60 7.58 7.26
N TYR A 238 14.00 7.18 8.37
CA TYR A 238 12.63 7.51 8.65
C TYR A 238 12.39 8.02 10.07
N ARG A 239 11.28 8.72 10.25
CA ARG A 239 10.89 9.35 11.51
C ARG A 239 9.38 9.30 11.69
N ARG A 240 8.95 9.16 12.94
CA ARG A 240 7.54 9.31 13.30
C ARG A 240 7.17 10.79 13.34
N LEU A 241 6.08 11.12 12.67
CA LEU A 241 5.48 12.45 12.68
C LEU A 241 4.30 12.55 13.64
N LEU A 242 3.50 11.50 13.73
CA LEU A 242 2.30 11.44 14.55
C LEU A 242 2.20 10.05 15.19
N SER A 243 1.77 10.01 16.44
CA SER A 243 1.22 8.80 17.06
C SER A 243 -0.27 9.04 17.26
N GLY A 244 -1.05 8.09 16.87
CA GLY A 244 -2.49 8.11 17.02
C GLY A 244 -2.97 7.93 18.45
N VAL A 245 -4.17 7.47 18.58
CA VAL A 245 -4.82 7.19 19.86
C VAL A 245 -5.15 5.70 19.97
N GLN A 246 -5.62 5.26 21.13
CA GLN A 246 -5.87 3.84 21.31
C GLN A 246 -6.89 3.30 20.32
N ARG A 247 -6.50 2.21 19.62
CA ARG A 247 -7.33 1.47 18.66
C ARG A 247 -7.85 2.37 17.54
N ASP A 248 -7.00 3.21 17.01
CA ASP A 248 -7.26 3.93 15.79
C ASP A 248 -6.55 3.29 14.59
N GLU A 249 -6.68 3.91 13.47
CA GLU A 249 -5.91 3.74 12.25
C GLU A 249 -5.50 5.12 11.76
N ILE A 250 -4.29 5.26 11.27
CA ILE A 250 -3.84 6.50 10.61
C ILE A 250 -3.95 6.32 9.11
N THR A 251 -4.94 6.96 8.52
CA THR A 251 -5.26 6.78 7.10
C THR A 251 -5.30 8.09 6.33
N GLY A 252 -5.07 7.99 5.03
CA GLY A 252 -5.08 9.09 4.06
C GLY A 252 -4.12 10.21 4.43
N CYS A 253 -3.20 10.54 3.55
CA CYS A 253 -2.22 11.60 3.78
C CYS A 253 -2.08 12.45 2.52
N ILE A 254 -2.14 13.78 2.68
CA ILE A 254 -1.90 14.73 1.59
C ILE A 254 -1.43 16.07 2.15
N SER A 255 -0.65 16.80 1.38
CA SER A 255 -0.22 18.16 1.77
C SER A 255 -0.77 19.26 0.88
N THR A 256 -0.64 20.48 1.37
CA THR A 256 -0.74 21.67 0.51
C THR A 256 0.39 21.69 -0.53
N PRO A 257 0.21 22.36 -1.69
CA PRO A 257 1.24 22.39 -2.73
C PRO A 257 2.62 22.92 -2.31
N ASN A 258 2.69 23.69 -1.22
CA ASN A 258 3.95 24.20 -0.66
C ASN A 258 4.51 23.30 0.47
N TYR A 259 3.88 22.16 0.74
CA TYR A 259 4.24 21.21 1.80
C TYR A 259 4.26 21.78 3.22
N GLY A 260 3.73 22.98 3.42
CA GLY A 260 3.68 23.64 4.72
C GLY A 260 2.57 23.14 5.65
N THR A 261 1.62 22.40 5.11
CA THR A 261 0.49 21.82 5.87
C THR A 261 0.22 20.41 5.37
N LEU A 262 0.21 19.45 6.27
CA LEU A 262 -0.14 18.06 6.00
C LEU A 262 -1.48 17.75 6.63
N PHE A 263 -2.30 16.98 5.94
CA PHE A 263 -3.57 16.45 6.41
C PHE A 263 -3.47 14.93 6.47
N THR A 264 -3.95 14.35 7.55
CA THR A 264 -4.12 12.90 7.71
C THR A 264 -5.35 12.65 8.55
N ASN A 265 -5.86 11.43 8.57
CA ASN A 265 -7.06 11.10 9.31
C ASN A 265 -6.75 10.10 10.43
N VAL A 266 -7.48 10.25 11.52
CA VAL A 266 -7.61 9.25 12.57
C VAL A 266 -8.94 8.56 12.32
N GLN A 267 -8.89 7.30 11.94
CA GLN A 267 -10.04 6.46 11.60
C GLN A 267 -10.40 5.59 12.81
N HIS A 268 -11.67 5.36 13.02
CA HIS A 268 -12.31 4.51 14.05
C HIS A 268 -11.63 4.48 15.44
N PRO A 269 -11.24 5.63 16.04
CA PRO A 269 -10.58 5.64 17.33
C PRO A 269 -11.40 4.90 18.39
N GLY A 270 -10.76 3.99 19.13
CA GLY A 270 -11.44 3.13 20.11
C GLY A 270 -12.18 1.94 19.49
N ASP A 271 -11.79 1.47 18.31
CA ASP A 271 -12.42 0.33 17.64
C ASP A 271 -12.55 -0.88 18.57
N GLY A 272 -13.75 -1.49 18.57
CA GLY A 272 -14.11 -2.61 19.44
C GLY A 272 -14.22 -2.28 20.95
N ASP A 273 -13.69 -1.14 21.42
CA ASP A 273 -13.81 -0.68 22.81
C ASP A 273 -13.76 0.87 22.90
N PRO A 274 -14.87 1.55 22.65
CA PRO A 274 -14.92 3.02 22.64
C PRO A 274 -14.64 3.68 24.00
N SER A 275 -14.49 2.89 25.08
CA SER A 275 -14.08 3.41 26.40
C SER A 275 -12.59 3.76 26.47
N ARG A 276 -11.79 3.30 25.51
CA ARG A 276 -10.34 3.47 25.47
C ARG A 276 -9.89 4.89 25.15
N THR A 277 -10.72 5.65 24.47
CA THR A 277 -10.39 7.03 24.10
C THR A 277 -11.65 7.90 24.08
N SER A 278 -11.48 9.20 24.15
CA SER A 278 -12.56 10.18 23.91
C SER A 278 -12.26 11.07 22.70
N PHE A 279 -11.26 10.68 21.88
CA PHE A 279 -10.77 11.49 20.77
C PHE A 279 -11.88 11.84 19.76
N PRO A 280 -11.93 13.09 19.22
CA PRO A 280 -11.00 14.20 19.41
C PRO A 280 -11.26 15.06 20.67
N ALA A 281 -12.22 14.69 21.50
CA ALA A 281 -12.42 15.38 22.78
C ALA A 281 -11.30 15.01 23.79
N PRO A 282 -11.10 15.81 24.84
CA PRO A 282 -10.11 15.50 25.86
C PRO A 282 -10.35 14.12 26.50
N PHE A 283 -9.26 13.38 26.74
CA PHE A 283 -9.30 12.09 27.39
C PHE A 283 -10.06 12.15 28.72
N GLY A 284 -10.90 11.16 28.98
CA GLY A 284 -11.72 11.12 30.18
C GLY A 284 -12.96 12.02 30.16
N SER A 285 -13.26 12.71 29.07
CA SER A 285 -14.47 13.54 28.94
C SER A 285 -15.78 12.74 28.86
N GLY A 286 -15.69 11.42 28.66
CA GLY A 286 -16.86 10.55 28.44
C GLY A 286 -17.55 10.77 27.09
N ARG A 287 -16.91 11.48 26.18
CA ARG A 287 -17.43 11.64 24.79
C ARG A 287 -17.18 10.38 24.00
N ILE A 288 -18.10 10.07 23.09
CA ILE A 288 -17.93 8.98 22.13
C ILE A 288 -16.82 9.35 21.15
N PRO A 289 -15.85 8.46 20.93
CA PRO A 289 -14.78 8.67 19.94
C PRO A 289 -15.35 8.91 18.54
N ARG A 290 -14.65 9.65 17.74
CA ARG A 290 -15.04 9.96 16.36
C ARG A 290 -13.81 10.09 15.47
N ASP A 291 -13.97 9.68 14.23
CA ASP A 291 -13.02 9.96 13.16
C ASP A 291 -12.80 11.46 13.02
N CYS A 292 -11.60 11.85 12.70
CA CYS A 292 -11.33 13.24 12.36
C CYS A 292 -10.07 13.42 11.51
N THR A 293 -10.07 14.50 10.74
CA THR A 293 -8.87 14.95 10.03
C THR A 293 -7.99 15.74 10.97
N VAL A 294 -6.73 15.34 11.04
CA VAL A 294 -5.66 16.03 11.77
C VAL A 294 -4.87 16.91 10.82
N VAL A 295 -4.55 18.12 11.25
CA VAL A 295 -3.77 19.08 10.48
C VAL A 295 -2.43 19.26 11.14
N LEU A 296 -1.35 18.94 10.43
CA LEU A 296 0.02 19.07 10.91
C LEU A 296 0.71 20.25 10.26
N ARG A 297 1.39 21.05 11.09
CA ARG A 297 2.24 22.17 10.66
C ARG A 297 3.47 22.28 11.53
N ARG A 298 4.57 22.65 10.94
CA ARG A 298 5.77 23.01 11.72
C ARG A 298 5.59 24.40 12.35
N LYS A 299 6.09 24.55 13.57
CA LYS A 299 6.04 25.83 14.31
C LYS A 299 6.86 26.95 13.64
N ASP A 300 7.91 26.58 12.92
CA ASP A 300 8.78 27.50 12.19
C ASP A 300 8.28 27.84 10.77
N GLY A 301 7.13 27.27 10.36
CA GLY A 301 6.55 27.48 9.04
C GLY A 301 7.24 26.70 7.92
N GLY A 302 8.19 25.81 8.24
CA GLY A 302 8.87 24.96 7.28
C GLY A 302 7.96 23.84 6.73
N GLN A 303 8.50 23.09 5.77
CA GLN A 303 7.80 21.94 5.21
C GLN A 303 7.66 20.81 6.24
N VAL A 304 6.49 20.18 6.28
CA VAL A 304 6.27 19.03 7.16
C VAL A 304 7.05 17.84 6.61
N GLY A 305 7.75 17.11 7.47
CA GLY A 305 8.58 15.96 7.10
C GLY A 305 10.02 16.29 6.70
N SER A 306 10.41 17.58 6.69
CA SER A 306 11.81 17.98 6.40
C SER A 306 12.67 18.06 7.67
#